data_3780d99ef55da5f095df6c2c9e350c99
#
_entry.id   3780d99ef55da5f095df6c2c9e350c99
#
_cell.length_a   1.000
_cell.length_b   1.000
_cell.length_c   1.000
_cell.angle_alpha   90.00
_cell.angle_beta   90.00
_cell.angle_gamma   90.00
#
_symmetry.space_group_name_H-M   'P 1'
#
loop_
_entity.id
_entity.type
_entity.pdbx_description
1 polymer ?
#
loop_
_entity_poly.entity_id
_entity_poly.type
_entity_poly.pdbx_seq_one_letter_code
_entity_poly.pdbx_strand_id
1 'polypeptide(L)'
;DIKSFEGCLPVEVIRSRGDETLRFGPMKPVGLADPRTGRDPYAVVQLRKENREGTTYNMVGFQTKLTYPEQKRIFRLIPGMERAEFARLGSIHRNTFVMSPAILPPTLQFIARPDLLLAGQLSGVEGYVESAAMGLLAGINAARIATGLNAVVPPPETALGALIRHL
;
A
#
# COMPACT_ATOMS: atom_id res chain seq x y z
N ASP A 1 -1.38 17.29 -6.95
CA ASP A 1 -1.71 16.51 -5.74
C ASP A 1 -1.21 15.09 -5.93
N ILE A 2 -0.30 14.65 -5.04
CA ILE A 2 0.17 13.26 -5.03
C ILE A 2 -0.96 12.44 -4.40
N LYS A 3 -1.69 11.68 -5.21
CA LYS A 3 -2.63 10.69 -4.70
C LYS A 3 -1.84 9.46 -4.26
N SER A 4 -1.81 9.19 -2.96
CA SER A 4 -1.28 7.95 -2.40
C SER A 4 -2.42 6.95 -2.20
N PHE A 5 -2.14 5.66 -2.31
CA PHE A 5 -3.09 4.64 -1.87
C PHE A 5 -3.43 4.84 -0.39
N GLU A 6 -4.67 4.53 -0.01
CA GLU A 6 -5.17 4.74 1.35
C GLU A 6 -4.30 4.03 2.40
N GLY A 7 -3.86 2.81 2.11
CA GLY A 7 -2.97 2.04 2.99
C GLY A 7 -1.54 2.57 3.12
N CYS A 8 -1.13 3.51 2.25
CA CYS A 8 0.20 4.11 2.22
C CYS A 8 0.20 5.60 2.57
N LEU A 9 -0.87 6.09 3.20
CA LEU A 9 -0.95 7.50 3.57
C LEU A 9 0.07 7.84 4.66
N PRO A 10 0.79 8.97 4.52
CA PRO A 10 1.61 9.49 5.60
C PRO A 10 0.77 9.82 6.83
N VAL A 11 1.34 9.59 8.01
CA VAL A 11 0.68 9.84 9.30
C VAL A 11 0.19 11.29 9.43
N GLU A 12 0.91 12.24 8.86
CA GLU A 12 0.54 13.66 8.82
C GLU A 12 -0.75 13.88 8.00
N VAL A 13 -0.93 13.13 6.92
CA VAL A 13 -2.15 13.19 6.09
C VAL A 13 -3.32 12.54 6.83
N ILE A 14 -3.10 11.40 7.49
CA ILE A 14 -4.13 10.76 8.31
C ILE A 14 -4.56 11.71 9.42
N ARG A 15 -3.61 12.33 10.11
CA ARG A 15 -3.87 13.27 11.21
C ARG A 15 -4.64 14.52 10.75
N SER A 16 -4.36 15.02 9.55
CA SER A 16 -5.06 16.20 9.00
C SER A 16 -6.55 15.97 8.72
N ARG A 17 -7.00 14.72 8.67
CA ARG A 17 -8.42 14.35 8.51
C ARG A 17 -9.21 14.43 9.81
N GLY A 18 -8.55 14.59 10.94
CA GLY A 18 -9.16 14.73 12.27
C GLY A 18 -8.24 14.20 13.38
N ASP A 19 -8.43 14.74 14.59
CA ASP A 19 -7.57 14.44 15.74
C ASP A 19 -7.63 12.98 16.16
N GLU A 20 -8.75 12.31 15.97
CA GLU A 20 -8.97 10.93 16.37
C GLU A 20 -8.63 9.91 15.27
N THR A 21 -8.29 10.35 14.03
CA THR A 21 -8.15 9.44 12.88
C THR A 21 -7.05 8.41 13.05
N LEU A 22 -5.95 8.73 13.75
CA LEU A 22 -4.86 7.78 14.02
C LEU A 22 -5.33 6.56 14.83
N ARG A 23 -6.36 6.69 15.64
CA ARG A 23 -6.93 5.62 16.48
C ARG A 23 -7.69 4.56 15.68
N PHE A 24 -8.03 4.84 14.45
CA PHE A 24 -8.85 3.95 13.59
C PHE A 24 -8.09 3.31 12.43
N GLY A 25 -6.85 3.74 12.20
CA GLY A 25 -5.99 3.27 11.12
C GLY A 25 -4.85 2.34 11.57
N PRO A 26 -3.68 2.45 10.95
CA PRO A 26 -2.52 1.60 11.24
C PRO A 26 -2.02 1.66 12.68
N MET A 27 -2.35 2.73 13.40
CA MET A 27 -1.94 2.97 14.79
C MET A 27 -3.04 2.66 15.82
N LYS A 28 -4.06 1.89 15.42
CA LYS A 28 -5.19 1.55 16.26
C LYS A 28 -4.75 0.82 17.55
N PRO A 29 -5.14 1.32 18.76
CA PRO A 29 -4.68 0.76 20.03
C PRO A 29 -5.53 -0.41 20.54
N VAL A 30 -6.58 -0.83 19.83
CA VAL A 30 -7.57 -1.79 20.31
C VAL A 30 -6.93 -3.10 20.77
N GLY A 31 -7.22 -3.48 22.01
CA GLY A 31 -6.68 -4.70 22.63
C GLY A 31 -5.23 -4.56 23.14
N LEU A 32 -4.67 -3.34 23.14
CA LEU A 32 -3.28 -3.07 23.52
C LEU A 32 -3.21 -2.12 24.74
N ALA A 33 -3.90 -2.48 25.83
CA ALA A 33 -3.81 -1.70 27.06
C ALA A 33 -2.37 -1.64 27.60
N ASP A 34 -1.94 -0.45 28.06
CA ASP A 34 -0.64 -0.28 28.71
C ASP A 34 -0.63 -1.09 30.02
N PRO A 35 0.23 -2.10 30.17
CA PRO A 35 0.25 -2.98 31.34
C PRO A 35 0.57 -2.23 32.64
N ARG A 36 1.16 -1.02 32.58
CA ARG A 36 1.48 -0.20 33.74
C ARG A 36 0.28 0.57 34.26
N THR A 37 -0.63 0.97 33.38
CA THR A 37 -1.76 1.86 33.71
C THR A 37 -3.13 1.19 33.54
N GLY A 38 -3.20 0.07 32.83
CA GLY A 38 -4.46 -0.61 32.45
C GLY A 38 -5.30 0.18 31.46
N ARG A 39 -4.81 1.26 30.90
CA ARG A 39 -5.53 2.14 29.97
C ARG A 39 -5.07 1.92 28.54
N ASP A 40 -5.99 2.05 27.60
CA ASP A 40 -5.63 2.06 26.18
C ASP A 40 -4.87 3.34 25.86
N PRO A 41 -3.71 3.25 25.16
CA PRO A 41 -3.02 4.43 24.67
C PRO A 41 -3.84 5.14 23.59
N TYR A 42 -3.51 6.39 23.31
CA TYR A 42 -4.15 7.14 22.22
C TYR A 42 -3.91 6.47 20.85
N ALA A 43 -2.69 6.08 20.58
CA ALA A 43 -2.28 5.38 19.36
C ALA A 43 -1.05 4.53 19.67
N VAL A 44 -0.78 3.52 18.85
CA VAL A 44 0.39 2.63 19.00
C VAL A 44 1.19 2.57 17.72
N VAL A 45 2.50 2.42 17.85
CA VAL A 45 3.39 2.09 16.74
C VAL A 45 3.76 0.63 16.86
N GLN A 46 3.35 -0.16 15.88
CA GLN A 46 3.69 -1.57 15.83
C GLN A 46 5.14 -1.74 15.33
N LEU A 47 5.95 -2.45 16.10
CA LEU A 47 7.28 -2.87 15.70
C LEU A 47 7.26 -4.35 15.32
N ARG A 48 7.61 -4.67 14.09
CA ARG A 48 7.71 -6.05 13.60
C ARG A 48 9.18 -6.42 13.38
N LYS A 49 9.56 -7.60 13.85
CA LYS A 49 10.92 -8.13 13.64
C LYS A 49 11.22 -8.24 12.14
N GLU A 50 12.36 -7.72 11.72
CA GLU A 50 12.86 -7.83 10.34
C GLU A 50 13.75 -9.05 10.15
N ASN A 51 14.38 -9.54 11.23
CA ASN A 51 15.25 -10.70 11.22
C ASN A 51 14.86 -11.71 12.30
N ARG A 52 15.34 -12.93 12.14
CA ARG A 52 15.04 -14.04 13.07
C ARG A 52 15.58 -13.78 14.46
N GLU A 53 16.74 -13.13 14.57
CA GLU A 53 17.44 -12.82 15.81
C GLU A 53 16.74 -11.71 16.61
N GLY A 54 15.84 -10.94 15.99
CA GLY A 54 15.12 -9.84 16.64
C GLY A 54 16.01 -8.66 16.99
N THR A 55 17.08 -8.44 16.22
CA THR A 55 18.00 -7.31 16.41
C THR A 55 17.56 -6.06 15.66
N THR A 56 16.69 -6.22 14.65
CA THR A 56 16.12 -5.11 13.85
C THR A 56 14.60 -5.22 13.77
N TYR A 57 13.95 -4.06 13.76
CA TYR A 57 12.49 -3.95 13.72
C TYR A 57 12.06 -2.94 12.69
N ASN A 58 10.94 -3.21 12.03
CA ASN A 58 10.27 -2.29 11.13
C ASN A 58 9.09 -1.62 11.84
N MET A 59 8.96 -0.31 11.66
CA MET A 59 7.79 0.45 12.09
C MET A 59 6.66 0.22 11.08
N VAL A 60 5.71 -0.64 11.42
CA VAL A 60 4.65 -1.08 10.51
C VAL A 60 3.59 0.01 10.35
N GLY A 61 3.21 0.29 9.10
CA GLY A 61 2.15 1.25 8.79
C GLY A 61 2.46 2.71 9.15
N PHE A 62 3.72 3.02 9.45
CA PHE A 62 4.16 4.35 9.81
C PHE A 62 4.84 5.05 8.63
N GLN A 63 4.04 5.55 7.70
CA GLN A 63 4.51 6.41 6.61
C GLN A 63 4.63 7.85 7.11
N THR A 64 5.62 8.60 6.64
CA THR A 64 5.82 9.99 7.07
C THR A 64 6.44 10.86 5.98
N LYS A 65 6.12 12.15 6.00
CA LYS A 65 6.74 13.18 5.16
C LYS A 65 7.97 13.83 5.80
N LEU A 66 8.35 13.39 7.01
CA LEU A 66 9.48 13.96 7.74
C LEU A 66 10.79 13.77 6.97
N THR A 67 11.63 14.81 6.99
CA THR A 67 13.02 14.70 6.54
C THR A 67 13.82 13.75 7.42
N TYR A 68 14.92 13.22 6.93
CA TYR A 68 15.76 12.28 7.69
C TYR A 68 16.23 12.81 9.07
N PRO A 69 16.66 14.07 9.21
CA PRO A 69 16.98 14.61 10.53
C PRO A 69 15.78 14.63 11.48
N GLU A 70 14.60 15.02 10.96
CA GLU A 70 13.38 15.08 11.76
C GLU A 70 12.86 13.69 12.14
N GLN A 71 13.00 12.68 11.27
CA GLN A 71 12.68 11.31 11.65
C GLN A 71 13.49 10.86 12.87
N LYS A 72 14.80 11.09 12.87
CA LYS A 72 15.66 10.74 14.02
C LYS A 72 15.25 11.47 15.30
N ARG A 73 14.86 12.73 15.19
CA ARG A 73 14.45 13.55 16.34
C ARG A 73 13.09 13.14 16.87
N ILE A 74 12.10 13.06 15.98
CA ILE A 74 10.69 12.86 16.37
C ILE A 74 10.42 11.41 16.78
N PHE A 75 10.96 10.41 16.09
CA PHE A 75 10.73 9.02 16.46
C PHE A 75 11.31 8.66 17.84
N ARG A 76 12.34 9.37 18.29
CA ARG A 76 12.86 9.21 19.66
C ARG A 76 11.97 9.83 20.74
N LEU A 77 10.93 10.58 20.37
CA LEU A 77 9.92 11.06 21.31
C LEU A 77 8.83 9.99 21.60
N ILE A 78 8.79 8.93 20.81
CA ILE A 78 7.86 7.81 21.02
C ILE A 78 8.33 7.02 22.24
N PRO A 79 7.44 6.78 23.24
CA PRO A 79 7.80 6.02 24.43
C PRO A 79 8.40 4.65 24.10
N GLY A 80 9.59 4.37 24.66
CA GLY A 80 10.37 3.16 24.38
C GLY A 80 11.35 3.28 23.23
N MET A 81 11.35 4.39 22.48
CA MET A 81 12.26 4.63 21.36
C MET A 81 13.30 5.73 21.64
N GLU A 82 13.43 6.20 22.86
CA GLU A 82 14.30 7.32 23.23
C GLU A 82 15.77 7.11 22.84
N ARG A 83 16.21 5.85 22.85
CA ARG A 83 17.58 5.44 22.48
C ARG A 83 17.64 4.61 21.20
N ALA A 84 16.60 4.70 20.36
CA ALA A 84 16.57 3.93 19.13
C ALA A 84 17.69 4.33 18.16
N GLU A 85 18.33 3.32 17.57
CA GLU A 85 19.25 3.48 16.46
C GLU A 85 18.53 3.11 15.16
N PHE A 86 18.70 3.92 14.13
CA PHE A 86 18.02 3.74 12.86
C PHE A 86 18.98 3.17 11.82
N ALA A 87 18.86 1.89 11.53
CA ALA A 87 19.64 1.23 10.48
C ALA A 87 19.29 1.82 9.10
N ARG A 88 18.02 2.17 8.89
CA ARG A 88 17.53 2.80 7.67
C ARG A 88 16.40 3.79 8.02
N LEU A 89 16.40 4.93 7.35
CA LEU A 89 15.32 5.92 7.44
C LEU A 89 14.33 5.72 6.31
N GLY A 90 13.08 6.08 6.55
CA GLY A 90 12.00 5.92 5.60
C GLY A 90 12.01 7.01 4.53
N SER A 91 11.53 6.66 3.35
CA SER A 91 11.22 7.61 2.28
C SER A 91 9.82 7.34 1.73
N ILE A 92 9.15 8.39 1.27
CA ILE A 92 7.84 8.24 0.64
C ILE A 92 8.03 7.58 -0.73
N HIS A 93 7.30 6.50 -0.97
CA HIS A 93 7.20 5.92 -2.29
C HIS A 93 6.24 6.75 -3.15
N ARG A 94 6.64 7.02 -4.38
CA ARG A 94 5.74 7.55 -5.40
C ARG A 94 5.20 6.38 -6.21
N ASN A 95 3.93 6.05 -5.98
CA ASN A 95 3.23 5.08 -6.80
C ASN A 95 2.67 5.82 -8.01
N THR A 96 3.14 5.45 -9.20
CA THR A 96 2.60 5.95 -10.47
C THR A 96 1.56 4.97 -10.98
N PHE A 97 0.38 5.47 -11.27
CA PHE A 97 -0.70 4.70 -11.89
C PHE A 97 -1.51 5.58 -12.85
N VAL A 98 -2.15 4.94 -13.79
CA VAL A 98 -2.99 5.59 -14.80
C VAL A 98 -4.46 5.60 -14.35
N MET A 99 -5.27 6.45 -14.96
CA MET A 99 -6.72 6.44 -14.72
C MET A 99 -7.36 5.29 -15.52
N SER A 100 -7.23 4.08 -15.01
CA SER A 100 -7.65 2.85 -15.67
C SER A 100 -9.09 2.85 -16.16
N PRO A 101 -10.10 3.34 -15.41
CA PRO A 101 -11.47 3.39 -15.90
C PRO A 101 -11.66 4.14 -17.23
N ALA A 102 -10.77 5.09 -17.51
CA ALA A 102 -10.88 5.91 -18.74
C ALA A 102 -10.11 5.34 -19.93
N ILE A 103 -9.12 4.46 -19.70
CA ILE A 103 -8.15 4.08 -20.73
C ILE A 103 -7.95 2.57 -20.89
N LEU A 104 -8.47 1.76 -19.96
CA LEU A 104 -8.35 0.29 -19.99
C LEU A 104 -9.75 -0.34 -19.94
N PRO A 105 -10.18 -1.06 -20.99
CA PRO A 105 -11.30 -1.98 -20.88
C PRO A 105 -10.93 -3.17 -20.00
N PRO A 106 -11.91 -4.02 -19.59
CA PRO A 106 -11.65 -5.19 -18.74
C PRO A 106 -10.64 -6.20 -19.28
N THR A 107 -10.27 -6.10 -20.55
CA THR A 107 -9.22 -6.91 -21.21
C THR A 107 -7.81 -6.40 -20.92
N LEU A 108 -7.65 -5.26 -20.24
CA LEU A 108 -6.39 -4.59 -19.92
C LEU A 108 -5.62 -4.01 -21.11
N GLN A 109 -6.22 -4.00 -22.28
CA GLN A 109 -5.66 -3.35 -23.47
C GLN A 109 -5.74 -1.84 -23.34
N PHE A 110 -4.71 -1.12 -23.75
CA PHE A 110 -4.77 0.33 -23.82
C PHE A 110 -5.66 0.77 -25.00
N ILE A 111 -6.71 1.54 -24.75
CA ILE A 111 -7.70 1.91 -25.78
C ILE A 111 -7.05 2.52 -27.02
N ALA A 112 -6.08 3.43 -26.83
CA ALA A 112 -5.41 4.09 -27.95
C ALA A 112 -4.36 3.21 -28.65
N ARG A 113 -3.96 2.10 -28.05
CA ARG A 113 -2.96 1.15 -28.55
C ARG A 113 -3.36 -0.28 -28.10
N PRO A 114 -4.27 -0.95 -28.79
CA PRO A 114 -4.80 -2.25 -28.37
C PRO A 114 -3.77 -3.40 -28.33
N ASP A 115 -2.59 -3.21 -28.91
CA ASP A 115 -1.43 -4.08 -28.81
C ASP A 115 -0.62 -3.88 -27.51
N LEU A 116 -0.90 -2.83 -26.73
CA LEU A 116 -0.31 -2.54 -25.44
C LEU A 116 -1.28 -2.93 -24.32
N LEU A 117 -0.80 -3.73 -23.37
CA LEU A 117 -1.54 -4.08 -22.17
C LEU A 117 -0.86 -3.48 -20.94
N LEU A 118 -1.67 -3.03 -19.97
CA LEU A 118 -1.19 -2.51 -18.70
C LEU A 118 -1.71 -3.39 -17.57
N ALA A 119 -0.87 -3.67 -16.57
CA ALA A 119 -1.23 -4.53 -15.44
C ALA A 119 -0.54 -4.10 -14.14
N GLY A 120 -1.01 -4.64 -13.02
CA GLY A 120 -0.42 -4.43 -11.70
C GLY A 120 -0.53 -2.98 -11.22
N GLN A 121 0.46 -2.51 -10.51
CA GLN A 121 0.43 -1.19 -9.88
C GLN A 121 0.20 -0.05 -10.88
N LEU A 122 0.74 -0.15 -12.07
CA LEU A 122 0.55 0.86 -13.11
C LEU A 122 -0.92 1.00 -13.53
N SER A 123 -1.70 -0.08 -13.46
CA SER A 123 -3.14 -0.05 -13.69
C SER A 123 -3.98 0.34 -12.47
N GLY A 124 -3.36 0.71 -11.34
CA GLY A 124 -4.05 1.14 -10.13
C GLY A 124 -4.31 0.03 -9.11
N VAL A 125 -3.77 -1.17 -9.33
CA VAL A 125 -3.91 -2.30 -8.40
C VAL A 125 -2.82 -2.23 -7.34
N GLU A 126 -3.22 -2.30 -6.07
CA GLU A 126 -2.33 -2.44 -4.93
C GLU A 126 -2.26 -3.91 -4.48
N GLY A 127 -1.10 -4.34 -4.02
CA GLY A 127 -0.86 -5.71 -3.55
C GLY A 127 -0.05 -6.57 -4.52
N TYR A 128 0.80 -7.44 -3.97
CA TYR A 128 1.69 -8.28 -4.79
C TYR A 128 0.93 -9.39 -5.51
N VAL A 129 -0.01 -10.04 -4.81
CA VAL A 129 -0.81 -11.14 -5.38
C VAL A 129 -1.75 -10.61 -6.45
N GLU A 130 -2.39 -9.49 -6.19
CA GLU A 130 -3.29 -8.78 -7.08
C GLU A 130 -2.54 -8.34 -8.35
N SER A 131 -1.34 -7.77 -8.19
CA SER A 131 -0.49 -7.37 -9.32
C SER A 131 -0.03 -8.56 -10.15
N ALA A 132 0.30 -9.69 -9.52
CA ALA A 132 0.65 -10.93 -10.21
C ALA A 132 -0.54 -11.50 -10.99
N ALA A 133 -1.73 -11.50 -10.39
CA ALA A 133 -2.96 -11.95 -11.04
C ALA A 133 -3.33 -11.10 -12.27
N MET A 134 -3.17 -9.76 -12.14
CA MET A 134 -3.36 -8.85 -13.28
C MET A 134 -2.32 -9.09 -14.38
N GLY A 135 -1.06 -9.32 -14.00
CA GLY A 135 0.01 -9.67 -14.94
C GLY A 135 -0.25 -10.96 -15.68
N LEU A 136 -0.77 -11.98 -14.98
CA LEU A 136 -1.17 -13.24 -15.59
C LEU A 136 -2.28 -13.04 -16.65
N LEU A 137 -3.33 -12.30 -16.33
CA LEU A 137 -4.40 -12.01 -17.27
C LEU A 137 -3.90 -11.21 -18.48
N ALA A 138 -3.08 -10.18 -18.24
CA ALA A 138 -2.48 -9.41 -19.32
C ALA A 138 -1.61 -10.28 -20.23
N GLY A 139 -0.80 -11.19 -19.65
CA GLY A 139 -0.01 -12.14 -20.42
C GLY A 139 -0.83 -13.11 -21.27
N ILE A 140 -1.91 -13.67 -20.70
CA ILE A 140 -2.86 -14.52 -21.43
C ILE A 140 -3.47 -13.73 -22.59
N ASN A 141 -3.94 -12.53 -22.35
CA ASN A 141 -4.56 -11.70 -23.38
C ASN A 141 -3.54 -11.26 -24.45
N ALA A 142 -2.32 -10.93 -24.07
CA ALA A 142 -1.26 -10.64 -25.04
C ALA A 142 -0.96 -11.82 -25.97
N ALA A 143 -0.84 -13.04 -25.42
CA ALA A 143 -0.63 -14.24 -26.21
C ALA A 143 -1.80 -14.53 -27.15
N ARG A 144 -3.05 -14.37 -26.67
CA ARG A 144 -4.25 -14.55 -27.48
C ARG A 144 -4.31 -13.56 -28.66
N ILE A 145 -4.08 -12.29 -28.38
CA ILE A 145 -4.06 -11.22 -29.39
C ILE A 145 -2.96 -11.50 -30.44
N ALA A 146 -1.75 -11.86 -30.00
CA ALA A 146 -0.65 -12.17 -30.90
C ALA A 146 -0.93 -13.37 -31.82
N THR A 147 -1.82 -14.28 -31.41
CA THR A 147 -2.25 -15.44 -32.21
C THR A 147 -3.59 -15.23 -32.95
N GLY A 148 -4.09 -13.99 -32.98
CA GLY A 148 -5.35 -13.64 -33.67
C GLY A 148 -6.63 -14.06 -32.94
N LEU A 149 -6.52 -14.41 -31.65
CA LEU A 149 -7.67 -14.75 -30.80
C LEU A 149 -8.16 -13.52 -30.02
N ASN A 150 -9.44 -13.51 -29.71
CA ASN A 150 -10.01 -12.45 -28.87
C ASN A 150 -9.46 -12.50 -27.43
N ALA A 151 -9.20 -11.33 -26.84
CA ALA A 151 -8.91 -11.21 -25.42
C ALA A 151 -10.09 -11.74 -24.59
N VAL A 152 -9.80 -12.24 -23.39
CA VAL A 152 -10.78 -12.77 -22.45
C VAL A 152 -10.89 -11.90 -21.20
N VAL A 153 -12.08 -11.91 -20.62
CA VAL A 153 -12.36 -11.28 -19.32
C VAL A 153 -12.80 -12.39 -18.37
N PRO A 154 -12.19 -12.51 -17.18
CA PRO A 154 -12.63 -13.48 -16.17
C PRO A 154 -14.08 -13.22 -15.75
N PRO A 155 -14.84 -14.28 -15.41
CA PRO A 155 -16.19 -14.11 -14.86
C PRO A 155 -16.18 -13.23 -13.61
N PRO A 156 -17.15 -12.31 -13.46
CA PRO A 156 -17.19 -11.34 -12.35
C PRO A 156 -17.30 -11.97 -10.95
N GLU A 157 -17.75 -13.23 -10.88
CA GLU A 157 -17.86 -14.00 -9.63
C GLU A 157 -16.52 -14.54 -9.13
N THR A 158 -15.49 -14.50 -9.97
CA THR A 158 -14.13 -14.91 -9.60
C THR A 158 -13.39 -13.75 -8.91
N ALA A 159 -12.42 -14.08 -8.08
CA ALA A 159 -11.57 -13.07 -7.44
C ALA A 159 -10.89 -12.15 -8.46
N LEU A 160 -10.42 -12.72 -9.58
CA LEU A 160 -9.77 -11.95 -10.64
C LEU A 160 -10.78 -11.09 -11.41
N GLY A 161 -11.98 -11.60 -11.69
CA GLY A 161 -13.04 -10.82 -12.32
C GLY A 161 -13.55 -9.68 -11.43
N ALA A 162 -13.66 -9.91 -10.13
CA ALA A 162 -13.99 -8.87 -9.15
C ALA A 162 -12.89 -7.78 -9.11
N LEU A 163 -11.61 -8.18 -9.13
CA LEU A 163 -10.48 -7.26 -9.18
C LEU A 163 -10.52 -6.36 -10.43
N ILE A 164 -10.81 -6.94 -11.60
CA ILE A 164 -10.96 -6.18 -12.86
C ILE A 164 -12.11 -5.17 -12.78
N ARG A 165 -13.21 -5.52 -12.11
CA ARG A 165 -14.35 -4.60 -11.95
C ARG A 165 -14.07 -3.48 -10.94
N HIS A 166 -13.08 -3.65 -10.08
CA HIS A 166 -12.66 -2.64 -9.11
C HIS A 166 -11.80 -1.55 -9.76
N LEU A 167 -11.13 -1.84 -10.87
CA LEU A 167 -10.35 -0.86 -11.65
C LEU A 167 -11.23 0.16 -12.33
#